data_c7fc532ca65154fa88b95a1dff08dc1d
#
_entry.id   c7fc532ca65154fa88b95a1dff08dc1d
#
_cell.length_a   1.000
_cell.length_b   1.000
_cell.length_c   1.000
_cell.angle_alpha   90.00
_cell.angle_beta   90.00
_cell.angle_gamma   90.00
#
_symmetry.space_group_name_H-M   'P 1'
#
loop_
_entity.id
_entity.type
_entity.pdbx_description
1 polymer ?
#
loop_
_entity_poly.entity_id
_entity_poly.type
_entity_poly.pdbx_seq_one_letter_code
_entity_poly.pdbx_strand_id
1 'polypeptide(L)'
;MKNTLIALAAAGLVSFGAAAQAGDATAGQSAYATCVGCHGAAAEGGVGPKLSGQAPADVVAKLKAYKAGEQVGPMTSMMAPMAAGLSDADMENIAAYVASL
;
A
#
# COMPACT_ATOMS: atom_id res chain seq x y z
N MET A 1 -10.69 -34.64 46.53
CA MET A 1 -10.41 -33.59 46.05
C MET A 1 -9.81 -33.57 44.79
N LYS A 2 -10.49 -33.24 43.94
CA LYS A 2 -10.10 -33.24 42.64
C LYS A 2 -9.95 -31.92 42.21
N ASN A 3 -8.85 -31.51 42.07
CA ASN A 3 -8.62 -30.20 41.53
C ASN A 3 -8.46 -30.26 40.09
N THR A 4 -9.45 -29.92 39.44
CA THR A 4 -9.36 -29.74 38.03
C THR A 4 -8.65 -28.48 37.77
N LEU A 5 -7.45 -28.62 37.41
CA LEU A 5 -6.71 -27.50 36.88
C LEU A 5 -7.14 -27.32 35.47
N ILE A 6 -7.96 -26.38 35.31
CA ILE A 6 -8.26 -25.91 33.97
C ILE A 6 -7.10 -25.05 33.56
N ALA A 7 -6.22 -25.63 32.84
CA ALA A 7 -5.25 -24.87 32.14
C ALA A 7 -5.98 -24.11 31.07
N LEU A 8 -6.28 -22.89 31.33
CA LEU A 8 -6.65 -22.00 30.28
C LEU A 8 -5.41 -21.76 29.46
N ALA A 9 -5.28 -22.49 28.43
CA ALA A 9 -4.41 -22.08 27.37
C ALA A 9 -5.04 -20.81 26.80
N ALA A 10 -4.55 -19.71 27.25
CA ALA A 10 -4.82 -18.48 26.56
C ALA A 10 -4.17 -18.62 25.21
N ALA A 11 -4.91 -18.99 24.24
CA ALA A 11 -4.48 -18.88 22.89
C ALA A 11 -4.29 -17.39 22.64
N GLY A 12 -3.07 -16.96 22.67
CA GLY A 12 -2.75 -15.64 22.24
C GLY A 12 -3.12 -15.53 20.78
N LEU A 13 -4.23 -14.92 20.52
CA LEU A 13 -4.59 -14.59 19.20
C LEU A 13 -3.73 -13.44 18.78
N VAL A 14 -2.69 -13.78 18.13
CA VAL A 14 -1.90 -12.77 17.47
C VAL A 14 -2.49 -12.60 16.10
N SER A 15 -3.11 -11.47 15.90
CA SER A 15 -3.57 -11.12 14.58
C SER A 15 -2.40 -10.64 13.78
N PHE A 16 -1.96 -11.43 12.84
CA PHE A 16 -0.86 -11.07 11.97
C PHE A 16 -1.30 -10.38 10.70
N GLY A 17 -2.58 -10.20 10.49
CA GLY A 17 -3.09 -9.72 9.23
C GLY A 17 -2.47 -8.42 8.77
N ALA A 18 -2.33 -7.45 9.68
CA ALA A 18 -1.80 -6.14 9.33
C ALA A 18 -0.31 -6.20 9.01
N ALA A 19 0.45 -6.97 9.79
CA ALA A 19 1.89 -7.09 9.58
C ALA A 19 2.22 -7.88 8.32
N ALA A 20 1.42 -8.89 8.00
CA ALA A 20 1.64 -9.72 6.83
C ALA A 20 1.41 -8.98 5.51
N GLN A 21 0.74 -7.83 5.58
CA GLN A 21 0.43 -7.04 4.39
C GLN A 21 1.30 -5.81 4.22
N ALA A 22 2.23 -5.63 5.12
CA ALA A 22 3.17 -4.53 4.99
C ALA A 22 4.05 -4.76 3.76
N GLY A 23 4.10 -3.79 2.89
CA GLY A 23 4.93 -3.85 1.71
C GLY A 23 6.41 -3.67 2.02
N ASP A 24 7.23 -4.02 1.04
CA ASP A 24 8.67 -3.82 1.07
C ASP A 24 9.01 -2.50 0.40
N ALA A 25 9.51 -1.54 1.17
CA ALA A 25 9.87 -0.22 0.65
C ALA A 25 11.00 -0.28 -0.38
N THR A 26 11.94 -1.22 -0.25
CA THR A 26 13.03 -1.36 -1.22
C THR A 26 12.50 -1.85 -2.57
N ALA A 27 11.64 -2.85 -2.56
CA ALA A 27 10.97 -3.30 -3.78
C ALA A 27 10.04 -2.20 -4.33
N GLY A 28 9.42 -1.43 -3.44
CA GLY A 28 8.58 -0.31 -3.80
C GLY A 28 9.31 0.80 -4.52
N GLN A 29 10.54 1.05 -4.15
CA GLN A 29 11.38 2.04 -4.84
C GLN A 29 11.57 1.67 -6.31
N SER A 30 11.84 0.41 -6.59
CA SER A 30 11.97 -0.07 -7.96
C SER A 30 10.66 0.05 -8.74
N ALA A 31 9.56 -0.35 -8.13
CA ALA A 31 8.24 -0.27 -8.74
C ALA A 31 7.79 1.18 -8.95
N TYR A 32 8.23 2.09 -8.08
CA TYR A 32 7.89 3.50 -8.15
C TYR A 32 8.60 4.24 -9.30
N ALA A 33 9.59 3.65 -9.93
CA ALA A 33 10.38 4.31 -10.96
C ALA A 33 9.53 4.92 -12.07
N THR A 34 8.43 4.29 -12.44
CA THR A 34 7.51 4.80 -13.46
C THR A 34 6.63 5.94 -12.97
N CYS A 35 6.60 6.18 -11.68
CA CYS A 35 5.77 7.22 -11.06
C CYS A 35 6.51 8.55 -10.90
N VAL A 36 7.83 8.50 -10.96
CA VAL A 36 8.71 9.65 -10.67
C VAL A 36 8.40 10.85 -11.55
N GLY A 37 8.14 10.61 -12.84
CA GLY A 37 7.95 11.70 -13.80
C GLY A 37 6.78 12.63 -13.44
N CYS A 38 5.75 12.11 -12.80
CA CYS A 38 4.57 12.89 -12.44
C CYS A 38 4.49 13.20 -10.96
N HIS A 39 4.95 12.28 -10.11
CA HIS A 39 4.83 12.42 -8.66
C HIS A 39 6.09 12.89 -7.96
N GLY A 40 7.21 12.93 -8.67
CA GLY A 40 8.49 13.37 -8.13
C GLY A 40 9.34 12.25 -7.54
N ALA A 41 10.64 12.45 -7.50
CA ALA A 41 11.59 11.45 -7.00
C ALA A 41 11.41 11.16 -5.51
N ALA A 42 10.95 12.15 -4.74
CA ALA A 42 10.63 12.00 -3.33
C ALA A 42 9.11 11.96 -3.09
N ALA A 43 8.33 11.66 -4.11
CA ALA A 43 6.88 11.66 -4.07
C ALA A 43 6.27 12.97 -3.59
N GLU A 44 6.98 14.07 -3.83
CA GLU A 44 6.59 15.40 -3.39
C GLU A 44 5.47 16.01 -4.22
N GLY A 45 5.16 15.40 -5.37
CA GLY A 45 4.18 15.93 -6.29
C GLY A 45 4.80 16.70 -7.44
N GLY A 46 3.96 17.11 -8.36
CA GLY A 46 4.33 17.83 -9.57
C GLY A 46 3.12 17.83 -10.48
N VAL A 47 3.19 17.12 -11.61
CA VAL A 47 2.02 16.90 -12.46
C VAL A 47 0.96 16.13 -11.68
N GLY A 48 1.36 15.10 -10.95
CA GLY A 48 0.49 14.37 -10.06
C GLY A 48 0.55 14.91 -8.62
N PRO A 49 -0.37 14.49 -7.76
CA PRO A 49 -0.40 14.95 -6.38
C PRO A 49 0.76 14.38 -5.56
N LYS A 50 1.01 15.03 -4.42
CA LYS A 50 1.96 14.55 -3.44
C LYS A 50 1.51 13.22 -2.87
N LEU A 51 2.39 12.24 -2.86
CA LEU A 51 2.15 10.93 -2.30
C LEU A 51 2.85 10.72 -0.96
N SER A 52 3.98 11.40 -0.74
CA SER A 52 4.72 11.28 0.52
C SER A 52 3.84 11.70 1.70
N GLY A 53 3.91 10.92 2.78
CA GLY A 53 3.12 11.19 3.97
C GLY A 53 1.69 10.67 3.93
N GLN A 54 1.23 10.10 2.83
CA GLN A 54 -0.07 9.45 2.80
C GLN A 54 0.01 8.10 3.51
N ALA A 55 -1.11 7.71 4.15
CA ALA A 55 -1.18 6.40 4.79
C ALA A 55 -1.09 5.31 3.73
N PRO A 56 -0.30 4.24 3.97
CA PRO A 56 -0.15 3.16 2.99
C PRO A 56 -1.48 2.56 2.53
N ALA A 57 -2.42 2.38 3.43
CA ALA A 57 -3.73 1.84 3.09
C ALA A 57 -4.49 2.73 2.10
N ASP A 58 -4.34 4.03 2.22
CA ASP A 58 -4.99 4.98 1.30
C ASP A 58 -4.37 4.92 -0.08
N VAL A 59 -3.05 4.82 -0.15
CA VAL A 59 -2.33 4.68 -1.43
C VAL A 59 -2.76 3.40 -2.13
N VAL A 60 -2.80 2.29 -1.43
CA VAL A 60 -3.24 1.00 -1.99
C VAL A 60 -4.67 1.08 -2.49
N ALA A 61 -5.57 1.66 -1.69
CA ALA A 61 -6.98 1.79 -2.07
C ALA A 61 -7.14 2.60 -3.36
N LYS A 62 -6.40 3.69 -3.50
CA LYS A 62 -6.44 4.51 -4.71
C LYS A 62 -5.88 3.77 -5.92
N LEU A 63 -4.75 3.08 -5.76
CA LEU A 63 -4.16 2.30 -6.85
C LEU A 63 -5.10 1.19 -7.31
N LYS A 64 -5.77 0.52 -6.40
CA LYS A 64 -6.76 -0.51 -6.75
C LYS A 64 -7.95 0.09 -7.49
N ALA A 65 -8.42 1.26 -7.06
CA ALA A 65 -9.52 1.95 -7.74
C ALA A 65 -9.13 2.34 -9.16
N TYR A 66 -7.94 2.89 -9.36
CA TYR A 66 -7.45 3.20 -10.70
C TYR A 66 -7.34 1.95 -11.57
N LYS A 67 -6.80 0.87 -11.01
CA LYS A 67 -6.68 -0.39 -11.75
C LYS A 67 -8.03 -0.95 -12.16
N ALA A 68 -9.04 -0.77 -11.32
CA ALA A 68 -10.41 -1.21 -11.61
C ALA A 68 -11.13 -0.31 -12.63
N GLY A 69 -10.51 0.81 -13.01
CA GLY A 69 -11.12 1.75 -13.94
C GLY A 69 -12.13 2.70 -13.30
N GLU A 70 -12.14 2.80 -11.98
CA GLU A 70 -13.04 3.71 -11.29
C GLU A 70 -12.59 5.15 -11.44
N GLN A 71 -13.55 6.06 -11.49
CA GLN A 71 -13.26 7.48 -11.55
C GLN A 71 -12.83 7.96 -10.16
N VAL A 72 -11.55 8.26 -10.01
CA VAL A 72 -10.96 8.67 -8.73
C VAL A 72 -10.79 10.19 -8.65
N GLY A 73 -10.38 10.79 -9.75
CA GLY A 73 -10.14 12.22 -9.81
C GLY A 73 -10.03 12.71 -11.24
N PRO A 74 -9.68 14.00 -11.45
CA PRO A 74 -9.66 14.58 -12.80
C PRO A 74 -8.58 13.96 -13.70
N MET A 75 -7.56 13.32 -13.13
CA MET A 75 -6.47 12.72 -13.88
C MET A 75 -6.57 11.20 -13.94
N THR A 76 -7.73 10.64 -13.70
CA THR A 76 -7.94 9.19 -13.71
C THR A 76 -7.52 8.56 -15.02
N SER A 77 -7.78 9.22 -16.16
CA SER A 77 -7.39 8.69 -17.47
C SER A 77 -5.88 8.54 -17.65
N MET A 78 -5.09 9.29 -16.90
CA MET A 78 -3.63 9.16 -16.91
C MET A 78 -3.14 8.09 -15.94
N MET A 79 -3.77 8.00 -14.76
CA MET A 79 -3.37 7.05 -13.73
C MET A 79 -3.85 5.63 -13.97
N ALA A 80 -5.02 5.45 -14.53
CA ALA A 80 -5.58 4.11 -14.73
C ALA A 80 -4.66 3.20 -15.56
N PRO A 81 -4.09 3.64 -16.69
CA PRO A 81 -3.14 2.81 -17.43
C PRO A 81 -1.87 2.49 -16.63
N MET A 82 -1.42 3.42 -15.78
CA MET A 82 -0.24 3.20 -14.95
C MET A 82 -0.50 2.14 -13.88
N ALA A 83 -1.68 2.17 -13.28
CA ALA A 83 -2.05 1.21 -12.25
C ALA A 83 -2.40 -0.17 -12.83
N ALA A 84 -2.81 -0.24 -14.09
CA ALA A 84 -3.28 -1.48 -14.71
C ALA A 84 -2.22 -2.59 -14.69
N GLY A 85 -0.96 -2.24 -14.79
CA GLY A 85 0.15 -3.20 -14.79
C GLY A 85 0.64 -3.60 -13.41
N LEU A 86 0.09 -3.03 -12.33
CA LEU A 86 0.55 -3.30 -10.99
C LEU A 86 -0.14 -4.52 -10.39
N SER A 87 0.63 -5.39 -9.75
CA SER A 87 0.08 -6.43 -8.89
C SER A 87 -0.30 -5.86 -7.53
N ASP A 88 -1.04 -6.62 -6.74
CA ASP A 88 -1.35 -6.22 -5.36
C ASP A 88 -0.06 -6.05 -4.55
N ALA A 89 0.92 -6.92 -4.75
CA ALA A 89 2.23 -6.79 -4.10
C ALA A 89 2.95 -5.51 -4.51
N ASP A 90 2.91 -5.15 -5.79
CA ASP A 90 3.49 -3.88 -6.26
C ASP A 90 2.85 -2.69 -5.56
N MET A 91 1.54 -2.70 -5.42
CA MET A 91 0.80 -1.62 -4.76
C MET A 91 1.19 -1.49 -3.30
N GLU A 92 1.29 -2.60 -2.58
CA GLU A 92 1.71 -2.61 -1.18
C GLU A 92 3.15 -2.12 -1.03
N ASN A 93 4.02 -2.53 -1.93
CA ASN A 93 5.43 -2.13 -1.93
C ASN A 93 5.58 -0.63 -2.23
N ILE A 94 4.88 -0.13 -3.23
CA ILE A 94 4.87 1.30 -3.55
C ILE A 94 4.34 2.11 -2.38
N ALA A 95 3.25 1.66 -1.76
CA ALA A 95 2.68 2.34 -0.61
C ALA A 95 3.67 2.41 0.55
N ALA A 96 4.38 1.34 0.83
CA ALA A 96 5.42 1.32 1.87
C ALA A 96 6.56 2.30 1.54
N TYR A 97 6.96 2.34 0.27
CA TYR A 97 8.04 3.23 -0.15
C TYR A 97 7.64 4.71 0.00
N VAL A 98 6.49 5.11 -0.53
CA VAL A 98 6.09 6.52 -0.45
C VAL A 98 5.77 6.95 0.98
N ALA A 99 5.34 6.03 1.84
CA ALA A 99 5.14 6.33 3.25
C ALA A 99 6.46 6.57 3.99
N SER A 100 7.57 6.05 3.47
CA SER A 100 8.90 6.21 4.07
C SER A 100 9.58 7.53 3.67
N LEU A 101 9.00 8.26 2.75
CA LEU A 101 9.58 9.49 2.21
C LEU A 101 9.18 10.75 2.99
#